data_05222596ee69bcb0ec27f27f59a1fc89
#
_entry.id   05222596ee69bcb0ec27f27f59a1fc89
#
_cell.length_a   1.000
_cell.length_b   1.000
_cell.length_c   1.000
_cell.angle_alpha   90.00
_cell.angle_beta   90.00
_cell.angle_gamma   90.00
#
_symmetry.space_group_name_H-M   'P 1'
#
loop_
_entity.id
_entity.type
_entity.pdbx_description
1 polymer ?
#
loop_
_entity_poly.entity_id
_entity_poly.type
_entity_poly.pdbx_seq_one_letter_code
_entity_poly.pdbx_strand_id
1 'polypeptide(L)'
;MARADPRDRAILAAVAALVGLIVLFPMARLLLEAVGPAQEALTTPSSLRALGRSLWTASVGTAISVLLGAGFALLIGLTDLRGRSWLIFAFLLPLLIPSHVTAIAWIQYLAPPAGGSHPLYSREGIALLLGVEHAALVFLTVKAALLGLPRNLIEAARISGASAWPTLRRVLLPLLAPSIAAGAALSFVSSLGNFGIAALLGMPARYPTLPVLVYQRLGGFGPSALGEAAALALMIGVVAMIGVGLQSLLVDRANRQMGAPNPSPTPAYRLGRLRPWVEGTLWIVLILIVALPLVALLSTALVRAYGLPFNWETMSGRHFARVIADPRTLRGLANSLALSAAAGLLCLGLGLALGYLARWRGGRAGRMMAWLAELPYALPGVVLAIACILAFLRPLPLIGSLYGTVWLILLAYVARFTALALRPTSAAMGQLDRSTEEAAQACGAGLWPRLRRVLLPQILPAALVGGLMVFLTALNELTVSSLLWSRGSETFGVVVYGLEEQGDSTGAAAAACLAVAVVVALVAAIDRITPAAARRLLPWRG
;
A
#
# COMPACT_ATOMS: atom_id res chain seq x y z
N MET A 1 -1.54 -39.90 -12.37
CA MET A 1 -1.96 -39.01 -11.27
C MET A 1 -1.54 -39.63 -9.95
N ALA A 2 -0.43 -39.22 -9.34
CA ALA A 2 -0.02 -39.71 -8.02
C ALA A 2 -1.11 -39.32 -7.00
N ARG A 3 -1.53 -40.30 -6.18
CA ARG A 3 -2.48 -40.04 -5.09
C ARG A 3 -1.91 -38.95 -4.20
N ALA A 4 -2.63 -37.83 -4.04
CA ALA A 4 -2.22 -36.73 -3.17
C ALA A 4 -2.01 -37.27 -1.74
N ASP A 5 -0.85 -36.98 -1.15
CA ASP A 5 -0.52 -37.35 0.23
C ASP A 5 -1.67 -36.85 1.16
N PRO A 6 -2.15 -37.69 2.10
CA PRO A 6 -3.19 -37.26 3.06
C PRO A 6 -2.84 -35.99 3.80
N ARG A 7 -1.54 -35.73 4.03
CA ARG A 7 -1.04 -34.49 4.67
C ARG A 7 -1.19 -33.25 3.78
N ASP A 8 -0.98 -33.38 2.46
CA ASP A 8 -1.22 -32.30 1.50
C ASP A 8 -2.72 -31.94 1.46
N ARG A 9 -3.60 -32.95 1.59
CA ARG A 9 -5.06 -32.70 1.70
C ARG A 9 -5.45 -32.01 3.00
N ALA A 10 -4.82 -32.35 4.12
CA ALA A 10 -5.06 -31.69 5.40
C ALA A 10 -4.62 -30.21 5.36
N ILE A 11 -3.46 -29.92 4.79
CA ILE A 11 -3.00 -28.53 4.59
C ILE A 11 -3.97 -27.78 3.69
N LEU A 12 -4.40 -28.37 2.57
CA LEU A 12 -5.36 -27.76 1.66
C LEU A 12 -6.69 -27.45 2.38
N ALA A 13 -7.20 -28.40 3.18
CA ALA A 13 -8.44 -28.21 3.93
C ALA A 13 -8.30 -27.11 4.99
N ALA A 14 -7.21 -27.07 5.74
CA ALA A 14 -6.95 -26.02 6.74
C ALA A 14 -6.82 -24.63 6.10
N VAL A 15 -6.07 -24.53 5.00
CA VAL A 15 -5.92 -23.28 4.25
C VAL A 15 -7.25 -22.86 3.63
N ALA A 16 -8.03 -23.79 3.07
CA ALA A 16 -9.34 -23.50 2.51
C ALA A 16 -10.33 -23.02 3.58
N ALA A 17 -10.34 -23.65 4.76
CA ALA A 17 -11.17 -23.20 5.88
C ALA A 17 -10.78 -21.78 6.35
N LEU A 18 -9.47 -21.52 6.46
CA LEU A 18 -8.98 -20.20 6.86
C LEU A 18 -9.31 -19.14 5.81
N VAL A 19 -9.04 -19.36 4.52
CA VAL A 19 -9.40 -18.44 3.43
C VAL A 19 -10.92 -18.26 3.36
N GLY A 20 -11.68 -19.34 3.54
CA GLY A 20 -13.14 -19.28 3.64
C GLY A 20 -13.62 -18.34 4.75
N LEU A 21 -13.06 -18.46 5.94
CA LEU A 21 -13.42 -17.66 7.10
C LEU A 21 -13.00 -16.18 6.97
N ILE A 22 -11.76 -15.92 6.50
CA ILE A 22 -11.20 -14.55 6.50
C ILE A 22 -11.50 -13.77 5.22
N VAL A 23 -11.85 -14.45 4.11
CA VAL A 23 -12.12 -13.80 2.82
C VAL A 23 -13.57 -14.01 2.39
N LEU A 24 -13.99 -15.28 2.19
CA LEU A 24 -15.28 -15.55 1.57
C LEU A 24 -16.45 -15.20 2.48
N PHE A 25 -16.36 -15.51 3.77
CA PHE A 25 -17.44 -15.22 4.72
C PHE A 25 -17.70 -13.71 4.88
N PRO A 26 -16.69 -12.84 5.10
CA PRO A 26 -16.91 -11.40 5.12
C PRO A 26 -17.45 -10.85 3.78
N MET A 27 -16.94 -11.31 2.64
CA MET A 27 -17.42 -10.84 1.34
C MET A 27 -18.86 -11.28 1.07
N ALA A 28 -19.23 -12.50 1.44
CA ALA A 28 -20.61 -12.99 1.31
C ALA A 28 -21.58 -12.18 2.20
N ARG A 29 -21.17 -11.86 3.44
CA ARG A 29 -21.97 -11.01 4.33
C ARG A 29 -22.14 -9.60 3.78
N LEU A 30 -21.09 -9.01 3.22
CA LEU A 30 -21.16 -7.70 2.56
C LEU A 30 -22.18 -7.72 1.40
N LEU A 31 -22.08 -8.72 0.53
CA LEU A 31 -22.98 -8.84 -0.62
C LEU A 31 -24.45 -9.01 -0.19
N LEU A 32 -24.70 -9.89 0.80
CA LEU A 32 -26.07 -10.13 1.29
C LEU A 32 -26.68 -8.88 1.92
N GLU A 33 -25.92 -8.12 2.70
CA GLU A 33 -26.41 -6.93 3.38
C GLU A 33 -26.60 -5.74 2.44
N ALA A 34 -25.76 -5.67 1.38
CA ALA A 34 -25.81 -4.58 0.40
C ALA A 34 -26.98 -4.70 -0.59
N VAL A 35 -27.53 -5.90 -0.85
CA VAL A 35 -28.53 -6.12 -1.92
C VAL A 35 -29.78 -5.26 -1.74
N GLY A 36 -30.34 -5.19 -0.52
CA GLY A 36 -31.54 -4.39 -0.25
C GLY A 36 -31.31 -2.87 -0.42
N PRO A 37 -30.33 -2.28 0.31
CA PRO A 37 -30.04 -0.86 0.26
C PRO A 37 -29.32 -0.40 -1.02
N ALA A 38 -28.78 -1.30 -1.85
CA ALA A 38 -27.98 -0.95 -3.02
C ALA A 38 -28.74 -0.04 -4.00
N GLN A 39 -30.02 -0.31 -4.25
CA GLN A 39 -30.84 0.50 -5.16
C GLN A 39 -30.98 1.93 -4.64
N GLU A 40 -31.24 2.11 -3.36
CA GLU A 40 -31.38 3.42 -2.73
C GLU A 40 -30.02 4.14 -2.72
N ALA A 41 -28.92 3.47 -2.36
CA ALA A 41 -27.58 4.04 -2.39
C ALA A 41 -27.17 4.50 -3.79
N LEU A 42 -27.55 3.77 -4.85
CA LEU A 42 -27.26 4.14 -6.23
C LEU A 42 -28.09 5.33 -6.74
N THR A 43 -29.24 5.62 -6.14
CA THR A 43 -30.13 6.71 -6.56
C THR A 43 -29.99 7.97 -5.71
N THR A 44 -29.46 7.85 -4.49
CA THR A 44 -29.32 8.98 -3.56
C THR A 44 -28.33 10.03 -4.09
N PRO A 45 -28.73 11.32 -4.17
CA PRO A 45 -27.84 12.38 -4.70
C PRO A 45 -26.53 12.55 -3.93
N SER A 46 -26.50 12.25 -2.63
CA SER A 46 -25.27 12.30 -1.81
C SER A 46 -24.27 11.22 -2.23
N SER A 47 -24.73 9.99 -2.49
CA SER A 47 -23.90 8.86 -2.92
C SER A 47 -23.31 9.07 -4.31
N LEU A 48 -24.16 9.55 -5.26
CA LEU A 48 -23.71 9.85 -6.62
C LEU A 48 -22.69 11.01 -6.65
N ARG A 49 -22.90 12.04 -5.83
CA ARG A 49 -21.93 13.13 -5.67
C ARG A 49 -20.61 12.60 -5.09
N ALA A 50 -20.67 11.77 -4.04
CA ALA A 50 -19.45 11.20 -3.44
C ALA A 50 -18.71 10.27 -4.41
N LEU A 51 -19.43 9.49 -5.25
CA LEU A 51 -18.85 8.70 -6.34
C LEU A 51 -18.11 9.62 -7.35
N GLY A 52 -18.80 10.64 -7.87
CA GLY A 52 -18.20 11.58 -8.81
C GLY A 52 -16.96 12.29 -8.23
N ARG A 53 -17.02 12.65 -6.94
CA ARG A 53 -15.88 13.27 -6.21
C ARG A 53 -14.70 12.28 -6.09
N SER A 54 -14.97 11.03 -5.73
CA SER A 54 -13.95 9.98 -5.65
C SER A 54 -13.31 9.69 -7.01
N LEU A 55 -14.10 9.57 -8.06
CA LEU A 55 -13.61 9.35 -9.41
C LEU A 55 -12.76 10.53 -9.91
N TRP A 56 -13.21 11.76 -9.65
CA TRP A 56 -12.46 12.95 -10.05
C TRP A 56 -11.11 13.05 -9.32
N THR A 57 -11.11 12.95 -7.97
CA THR A 57 -9.87 13.04 -7.18
C THR A 57 -8.91 11.90 -7.49
N ALA A 58 -9.41 10.68 -7.66
CA ALA A 58 -8.58 9.53 -8.05
C ALA A 58 -8.01 9.69 -9.47
N SER A 59 -8.80 10.19 -10.44
CA SER A 59 -8.33 10.38 -11.82
C SER A 59 -7.27 11.47 -11.92
N VAL A 60 -7.52 12.64 -11.31
CA VAL A 60 -6.55 13.75 -11.32
C VAL A 60 -5.31 13.39 -10.51
N GLY A 61 -5.47 12.76 -9.34
CA GLY A 61 -4.34 12.24 -8.55
C GLY A 61 -3.52 11.23 -9.34
N THR A 62 -4.17 10.33 -10.08
CA THR A 62 -3.47 9.37 -10.97
C THR A 62 -2.68 10.09 -12.08
N ALA A 63 -3.23 11.12 -12.70
CA ALA A 63 -2.50 11.89 -13.71
C ALA A 63 -1.22 12.53 -13.13
N ILE A 64 -1.31 13.08 -11.91
CA ILE A 64 -0.15 13.62 -11.18
C ILE A 64 0.84 12.48 -10.85
N SER A 65 0.35 11.32 -10.38
CA SER A 65 1.19 10.15 -10.09
C SER A 65 1.94 9.65 -11.32
N VAL A 66 1.29 9.63 -12.48
CA VAL A 66 1.92 9.22 -13.75
C VAL A 66 2.99 10.23 -14.16
N LEU A 67 2.70 11.51 -14.08
CA LEU A 67 3.65 12.57 -14.44
C LEU A 67 4.92 12.47 -13.57
N LEU A 68 4.76 12.43 -12.25
CA LEU A 68 5.88 12.35 -11.31
C LEU A 68 6.57 10.98 -11.38
N GLY A 69 5.80 9.89 -11.24
CA GLY A 69 6.34 8.54 -11.13
C GLY A 69 7.02 8.05 -12.40
N ALA A 70 6.37 8.19 -13.56
CA ALA A 70 6.98 7.81 -14.82
C ALA A 70 8.14 8.76 -15.19
N GLY A 71 8.01 10.05 -14.94
CA GLY A 71 9.07 11.04 -15.15
C GLY A 71 10.34 10.70 -14.37
N PHE A 72 10.23 10.46 -13.06
CA PHE A 72 11.35 10.04 -12.21
C PHE A 72 11.94 8.68 -12.65
N ALA A 73 11.07 7.70 -12.98
CA ALA A 73 11.53 6.38 -13.42
C ALA A 73 12.35 6.46 -14.72
N LEU A 74 11.89 7.23 -15.71
CA LEU A 74 12.58 7.42 -16.98
C LEU A 74 13.92 8.15 -16.78
N LEU A 75 13.94 9.24 -15.99
CA LEU A 75 15.16 9.99 -15.73
C LEU A 75 16.19 9.14 -14.98
N ILE A 76 15.80 8.49 -13.88
CA ILE A 76 16.69 7.66 -13.08
C ILE A 76 17.12 6.39 -13.83
N GLY A 77 16.21 5.75 -14.58
CA GLY A 77 16.47 4.49 -15.27
C GLY A 77 17.30 4.62 -16.55
N LEU A 78 17.14 5.72 -17.29
CA LEU A 78 17.77 5.89 -18.60
C LEU A 78 19.02 6.77 -18.62
N THR A 79 19.25 7.60 -17.60
CA THR A 79 20.30 8.60 -17.62
C THR A 79 21.42 8.32 -16.61
N ASP A 80 22.54 9.03 -16.69
CA ASP A 80 23.74 8.84 -15.87
C ASP A 80 23.77 9.70 -14.59
N LEU A 81 22.62 9.87 -13.89
CA LEU A 81 22.52 10.63 -12.65
C LEU A 81 23.41 10.08 -11.54
N ARG A 82 23.94 10.96 -10.68
CA ARG A 82 24.67 10.60 -9.46
C ARG A 82 23.70 10.41 -8.30
N GLY A 83 24.08 9.54 -7.34
CA GLY A 83 23.26 9.35 -6.14
C GLY A 83 21.87 8.73 -6.38
N ARG A 84 21.72 7.91 -7.43
CA ARG A 84 20.44 7.27 -7.81
C ARG A 84 19.73 6.62 -6.63
N SER A 85 20.46 5.90 -5.76
CA SER A 85 19.85 5.21 -4.61
C SER A 85 19.22 6.20 -3.63
N TRP A 86 19.83 7.37 -3.42
CA TRP A 86 19.25 8.42 -2.58
C TRP A 86 18.03 9.08 -3.20
N LEU A 87 18.08 9.34 -4.52
CA LEU A 87 16.91 9.85 -5.27
C LEU A 87 15.74 8.86 -5.21
N ILE A 88 16.00 7.56 -5.40
CA ILE A 88 14.98 6.51 -5.30
C ILE A 88 14.43 6.46 -3.87
N PHE A 89 15.29 6.41 -2.87
CA PHE A 89 14.86 6.36 -1.46
C PHE A 89 13.99 7.56 -1.09
N ALA A 90 14.44 8.78 -1.41
CA ALA A 90 13.69 9.99 -1.13
C ALA A 90 12.34 10.03 -1.87
N PHE A 91 12.30 9.55 -3.12
CA PHE A 91 11.06 9.48 -3.89
C PHE A 91 10.06 8.43 -3.36
N LEU A 92 10.55 7.37 -2.71
CA LEU A 92 9.70 6.34 -2.10
C LEU A 92 9.23 6.71 -0.69
N LEU A 93 9.80 7.73 -0.04
CA LEU A 93 9.42 8.12 1.33
C LEU A 93 7.92 8.39 1.50
N PRO A 94 7.20 9.10 0.62
CA PRO A 94 5.76 9.29 0.77
C PRO A 94 4.95 7.99 0.81
N LEU A 95 5.41 6.94 0.15
CA LEU A 95 4.79 5.62 0.21
C LEU A 95 5.07 4.88 1.53
N LEU A 96 6.23 5.17 2.15
CA LEU A 96 6.64 4.57 3.42
C LEU A 96 6.05 5.29 4.64
N ILE A 97 5.61 6.54 4.48
CA ILE A 97 4.96 7.33 5.54
C ILE A 97 3.45 7.12 5.46
N PRO A 98 2.74 6.96 6.59
CA PRO A 98 1.28 6.82 6.56
C PRO A 98 0.58 8.00 5.87
N SER A 99 -0.44 7.73 5.06
CA SER A 99 -1.20 8.75 4.29
C SER A 99 -1.70 9.92 5.13
N HIS A 100 -2.22 9.64 6.33
CA HIS A 100 -2.71 10.67 7.24
C HIS A 100 -1.59 11.54 7.81
N VAL A 101 -0.41 10.96 8.06
CA VAL A 101 0.79 11.72 8.48
C VAL A 101 1.26 12.64 7.37
N THR A 102 1.27 12.15 6.12
CA THR A 102 1.56 12.96 4.94
C THR A 102 0.55 14.11 4.81
N ALA A 103 -0.75 13.85 5.01
CA ALA A 103 -1.77 14.89 4.97
C ALA A 103 -1.54 15.96 6.04
N ILE A 104 -1.28 15.56 7.31
CA ILE A 104 -0.99 16.50 8.40
C ILE A 104 0.26 17.33 8.07
N ALA A 105 1.33 16.71 7.57
CA ALA A 105 2.55 17.41 7.20
C ALA A 105 2.31 18.50 6.13
N TRP A 106 1.50 18.20 5.12
CA TRP A 106 1.15 19.15 4.08
C TRP A 106 0.18 20.24 4.55
N ILE A 107 -0.76 19.91 5.46
CA ILE A 107 -1.61 20.91 6.12
C ILE A 107 -0.74 21.92 6.87
N GLN A 108 0.26 21.46 7.62
CA GLN A 108 1.17 22.35 8.32
C GLN A 108 2.08 23.15 7.37
N TYR A 109 2.54 22.52 6.29
CA TYR A 109 3.41 23.16 5.29
C TYR A 109 2.74 24.32 4.56
N LEU A 110 1.48 24.16 4.19
CA LEU A 110 0.71 25.17 3.46
C LEU A 110 -0.28 25.93 4.37
N ALA A 111 -0.03 25.93 5.69
CA ALA A 111 -0.87 26.65 6.63
C ALA A 111 -0.94 28.14 6.25
N PRO A 112 -2.15 28.71 6.05
CA PRO A 112 -2.29 30.12 5.68
C PRO A 112 -1.93 31.03 6.87
N PRO A 113 -1.58 32.28 6.61
CA PRO A 113 -1.55 33.30 7.64
C PRO A 113 -2.91 33.38 8.37
N ALA A 114 -2.90 33.87 9.61
CA ALA A 114 -4.10 33.92 10.44
C ALA A 114 -5.30 34.52 9.71
N GLY A 115 -6.43 33.81 9.67
CA GLY A 115 -7.68 34.21 9.03
C GLY A 115 -7.85 33.86 7.55
N GLY A 116 -6.86 33.25 6.90
CA GLY A 116 -6.96 32.77 5.52
C GLY A 116 -7.66 31.41 5.37
N SER A 117 -8.29 31.18 4.20
CA SER A 117 -8.78 29.85 3.84
C SER A 117 -7.62 28.91 3.52
N HIS A 118 -7.67 27.67 4.02
CA HIS A 118 -6.60 26.71 3.81
C HIS A 118 -6.60 26.18 2.35
N PRO A 119 -5.51 26.34 1.57
CA PRO A 119 -5.50 26.01 0.14
C PRO A 119 -5.69 24.52 -0.15
N LEU A 120 -5.30 23.65 0.77
CA LEU A 120 -5.47 22.20 0.62
C LEU A 120 -6.88 21.70 0.92
N TYR A 121 -7.72 22.46 1.61
CA TYR A 121 -9.10 22.07 1.86
C TYR A 121 -9.96 22.27 0.60
N SER A 122 -9.59 21.53 -0.45
CA SER A 122 -10.19 21.57 -1.78
C SER A 122 -10.06 20.21 -2.45
N ARG A 123 -10.83 20.00 -3.52
CA ARG A 123 -10.71 18.78 -4.33
C ARG A 123 -9.34 18.68 -5.01
N GLU A 124 -8.75 19.81 -5.38
CA GLU A 124 -7.43 19.94 -5.98
C GLU A 124 -6.34 19.53 -4.97
N GLY A 125 -6.46 19.96 -3.72
CA GLY A 125 -5.57 19.58 -2.62
C GLY A 125 -5.61 18.06 -2.36
N ILE A 126 -6.80 17.48 -2.30
CA ILE A 126 -6.95 16.02 -2.17
C ILE A 126 -6.27 15.29 -3.33
N ALA A 127 -6.53 15.72 -4.58
CA ALA A 127 -5.95 15.10 -5.77
C ALA A 127 -4.42 15.25 -5.82
N LEU A 128 -3.88 16.42 -5.40
CA LEU A 128 -2.44 16.67 -5.32
C LEU A 128 -1.76 15.68 -4.36
N LEU A 129 -2.29 15.55 -3.15
CA LEU A 129 -1.67 14.68 -2.15
C LEU A 129 -1.78 13.20 -2.55
N LEU A 130 -2.93 12.76 -3.06
CA LEU A 130 -3.09 11.41 -3.62
C LEU A 130 -2.10 11.17 -4.76
N GLY A 131 -1.89 12.18 -5.59
CA GLY A 131 -0.95 12.13 -6.71
C GLY A 131 0.50 11.98 -6.26
N VAL A 132 0.93 12.76 -5.30
CA VAL A 132 2.29 12.70 -4.72
C VAL A 132 2.55 11.36 -4.04
N GLU A 133 1.61 10.89 -3.19
CA GLU A 133 1.75 9.64 -2.46
C GLU A 133 1.85 8.43 -3.40
N HIS A 134 0.94 8.34 -4.37
CA HIS A 134 0.88 7.19 -5.26
C HIS A 134 1.83 7.26 -6.46
N ALA A 135 2.58 8.37 -6.64
CA ALA A 135 3.62 8.49 -7.66
C ALA A 135 4.68 7.38 -7.53
N ALA A 136 4.98 6.97 -6.30
CA ALA A 136 5.91 5.88 -6.02
C ALA A 136 5.45 4.53 -6.61
N LEU A 137 4.15 4.25 -6.69
CA LEU A 137 3.60 3.03 -7.29
C LEU A 137 3.84 3.00 -8.81
N VAL A 138 3.60 4.13 -9.48
CA VAL A 138 3.88 4.29 -10.91
C VAL A 138 5.37 4.18 -11.17
N PHE A 139 6.19 4.84 -10.35
CA PHE A 139 7.65 4.77 -10.43
C PHE A 139 8.15 3.32 -10.36
N LEU A 140 7.74 2.54 -9.37
CA LEU A 140 8.15 1.15 -9.20
C LEU A 140 7.75 0.28 -10.39
N THR A 141 6.52 0.47 -10.91
CA THR A 141 6.01 -0.28 -12.05
C THR A 141 6.80 0.02 -13.33
N VAL A 142 7.06 1.30 -13.62
CA VAL A 142 7.82 1.73 -14.80
C VAL A 142 9.30 1.36 -14.66
N LYS A 143 9.89 1.51 -13.46
CA LYS A 143 11.26 1.09 -13.18
C LYS A 143 11.46 -0.41 -13.43
N ALA A 144 10.52 -1.25 -12.97
CA ALA A 144 10.57 -2.69 -13.22
C ALA A 144 10.52 -3.01 -14.72
N ALA A 145 9.69 -2.29 -15.48
CA ALA A 145 9.61 -2.43 -16.93
C ALA A 145 10.90 -2.01 -17.65
N LEU A 146 11.55 -0.95 -17.18
CA LEU A 146 12.83 -0.49 -17.72
C LEU A 146 13.95 -1.53 -17.59
N LEU A 147 13.92 -2.36 -16.53
CA LEU A 147 14.87 -3.46 -16.34
C LEU A 147 14.69 -4.60 -17.37
N GLY A 148 13.47 -4.79 -17.87
CA GLY A 148 13.15 -5.76 -18.93
C GLY A 148 13.28 -5.22 -20.35
N LEU A 149 13.73 -3.98 -20.53
CA LEU A 149 13.77 -3.33 -21.83
C LEU A 149 14.96 -3.84 -22.68
N PRO A 150 14.71 -4.37 -23.89
CA PRO A 150 15.78 -4.82 -24.78
C PRO A 150 16.64 -3.63 -25.24
N ARG A 151 17.92 -3.61 -24.87
CA ARG A 151 18.84 -2.51 -25.19
C ARG A 151 19.18 -2.38 -26.66
N ASN A 152 19.18 -3.50 -27.38
CA ASN A 152 19.37 -3.51 -28.82
C ASN A 152 18.39 -2.57 -29.57
N LEU A 153 17.21 -2.32 -29.02
CA LEU A 153 16.26 -1.35 -29.59
C LEU A 153 16.77 0.10 -29.50
N ILE A 154 17.39 0.47 -28.39
CA ILE A 154 17.98 1.80 -28.21
C ILE A 154 19.22 1.95 -29.10
N GLU A 155 20.04 0.90 -29.18
CA GLU A 155 21.24 0.87 -30.03
C GLU A 155 20.86 0.92 -31.51
N ALA A 156 19.87 0.14 -31.94
CA ALA A 156 19.36 0.19 -33.32
C ALA A 156 18.81 1.57 -33.69
N ALA A 157 18.05 2.21 -32.79
CA ALA A 157 17.57 3.57 -33.01
C ALA A 157 18.73 4.57 -33.18
N ARG A 158 19.81 4.42 -32.40
CA ARG A 158 21.02 5.26 -32.53
C ARG A 158 21.77 5.04 -33.82
N ILE A 159 21.95 3.77 -34.22
CA ILE A 159 22.58 3.41 -35.49
C ILE A 159 21.78 4.01 -36.67
N SER A 160 20.45 4.07 -36.55
CA SER A 160 19.56 4.70 -37.52
C SER A 160 19.56 6.25 -37.43
N GLY A 161 20.45 6.87 -36.63
CA GLY A 161 20.59 8.32 -36.52
C GLY A 161 19.54 9.01 -35.61
N ALA A 162 18.71 8.24 -34.88
CA ALA A 162 17.70 8.84 -34.01
C ALA A 162 18.35 9.47 -32.76
N SER A 163 18.03 10.73 -32.48
CA SER A 163 18.42 11.40 -31.24
C SER A 163 17.59 10.90 -30.04
N ALA A 164 17.93 11.33 -28.83
CA ALA A 164 17.33 10.87 -27.59
C ALA A 164 15.79 11.08 -27.54
N TRP A 165 15.30 12.23 -27.96
CA TRP A 165 13.88 12.58 -27.91
C TRP A 165 13.01 11.74 -28.88
N PRO A 166 13.33 11.62 -30.17
CA PRO A 166 12.65 10.69 -31.08
C PRO A 166 12.68 9.24 -30.59
N THR A 167 13.82 8.76 -30.07
CA THR A 167 13.92 7.41 -29.51
C THR A 167 12.99 7.24 -28.30
N LEU A 168 12.96 8.21 -27.39
CA LEU A 168 12.04 8.19 -26.24
C LEU A 168 10.58 8.14 -26.72
N ARG A 169 10.18 9.07 -27.61
CA ARG A 169 8.78 9.22 -28.01
C ARG A 169 8.26 8.10 -28.91
N ARG A 170 9.09 7.63 -29.86
CA ARG A 170 8.65 6.67 -30.89
C ARG A 170 8.97 5.21 -30.57
N VAL A 171 9.92 4.95 -29.67
CA VAL A 171 10.35 3.58 -29.32
C VAL A 171 10.03 3.28 -27.86
N LEU A 172 10.58 4.05 -26.91
CA LEU A 172 10.52 3.72 -25.50
C LEU A 172 9.13 3.94 -24.89
N LEU A 173 8.50 5.10 -25.11
CA LEU A 173 7.18 5.39 -24.54
C LEU A 173 6.10 4.43 -25.06
N PRO A 174 5.98 4.11 -26.35
CA PRO A 174 5.03 3.10 -26.80
C PRO A 174 5.26 1.72 -26.20
N LEU A 175 6.52 1.31 -26.03
CA LEU A 175 6.88 0.03 -25.42
C LEU A 175 6.59 0.00 -23.91
N LEU A 176 6.78 1.12 -23.21
CA LEU A 176 6.49 1.28 -21.78
C LEU A 176 5.03 1.62 -21.51
N ALA A 177 4.24 1.99 -22.53
CA ALA A 177 2.85 2.42 -22.36
C ALA A 177 1.98 1.42 -21.57
N PRO A 178 2.04 0.09 -21.79
CA PRO A 178 1.28 -0.85 -20.98
C PRO A 178 1.70 -0.84 -19.51
N SER A 179 2.99 -0.67 -19.21
CA SER A 179 3.50 -0.61 -17.84
C SER A 179 3.14 0.70 -17.15
N ILE A 180 3.19 1.82 -17.88
CA ILE A 180 2.73 3.13 -17.37
C ILE A 180 1.23 3.06 -17.07
N ALA A 181 0.43 2.48 -17.98
CA ALA A 181 -1.00 2.32 -17.80
C ALA A 181 -1.34 1.36 -16.64
N ALA A 182 -0.56 0.29 -16.44
CA ALA A 182 -0.70 -0.60 -15.30
C ALA A 182 -0.38 0.11 -13.97
N GLY A 183 0.67 0.94 -13.94
CA GLY A 183 1.00 1.79 -12.80
C GLY A 183 -0.08 2.83 -12.52
N ALA A 184 -0.65 3.44 -13.57
CA ALA A 184 -1.77 4.37 -13.47
C ALA A 184 -3.01 3.70 -12.87
N ALA A 185 -3.38 2.50 -13.34
CA ALA A 185 -4.51 1.75 -12.79
C ALA A 185 -4.31 1.39 -11.31
N LEU A 186 -3.08 1.01 -10.92
CA LEU A 186 -2.73 0.75 -9.53
C LEU A 186 -2.84 2.02 -8.67
N SER A 187 -2.32 3.16 -9.16
CA SER A 187 -2.45 4.46 -8.50
C SER A 187 -3.91 4.89 -8.34
N PHE A 188 -4.74 4.69 -9.38
CA PHE A 188 -6.16 5.00 -9.36
C PHE A 188 -6.91 4.21 -8.29
N VAL A 189 -6.72 2.90 -8.25
CA VAL A 189 -7.38 2.03 -7.25
C VAL A 189 -6.93 2.38 -5.83
N SER A 190 -5.63 2.66 -5.63
CA SER A 190 -5.09 3.07 -4.35
C SER A 190 -5.64 4.43 -3.90
N SER A 191 -5.74 5.40 -4.82
CA SER A 191 -6.34 6.72 -4.59
C SER A 191 -7.83 6.64 -4.25
N LEU A 192 -8.57 5.79 -4.97
CA LEU A 192 -10.01 5.57 -4.74
C LEU A 192 -10.29 5.03 -3.31
N GLY A 193 -9.40 4.19 -2.81
CA GLY A 193 -9.51 3.58 -1.49
C GLY A 193 -8.86 4.35 -0.34
N ASN A 194 -8.19 5.48 -0.62
CA ASN A 194 -7.49 6.24 0.42
C ASN A 194 -8.49 6.98 1.32
N PHE A 195 -8.49 6.62 2.61
CA PHE A 195 -9.31 7.27 3.62
C PHE A 195 -8.57 8.45 4.28
N GLY A 196 -7.29 8.29 4.64
CA GLY A 196 -6.57 9.23 5.48
C GLY A 196 -6.49 10.66 4.91
N ILE A 197 -6.00 10.81 3.66
CA ILE A 197 -5.96 12.11 2.97
C ILE A 197 -7.37 12.63 2.73
N ALA A 198 -8.27 11.77 2.25
CA ALA A 198 -9.62 12.16 1.90
C ALA A 198 -10.44 12.64 3.11
N ALA A 199 -10.23 12.04 4.29
CA ALA A 199 -10.90 12.46 5.51
C ALA A 199 -10.35 13.81 6.02
N LEU A 200 -9.01 13.91 6.19
CA LEU A 200 -8.38 15.11 6.76
C LEU A 200 -8.58 16.37 5.91
N LEU A 201 -8.58 16.25 4.59
CA LEU A 201 -8.77 17.39 3.70
C LEU A 201 -10.23 17.57 3.26
N GLY A 202 -10.95 16.46 3.06
CA GLY A 202 -12.29 16.47 2.50
C GLY A 202 -13.38 16.87 3.50
N MET A 203 -13.24 16.51 4.78
CA MET A 203 -14.24 16.89 5.80
C MET A 203 -14.29 18.41 6.02
N PRO A 204 -13.16 19.12 6.25
CA PRO A 204 -13.16 20.57 6.35
C PRO A 204 -13.62 21.26 5.04
N ALA A 205 -13.27 20.68 3.88
CA ALA A 205 -13.67 21.19 2.56
C ALA A 205 -15.15 20.94 2.23
N ARG A 206 -15.90 20.25 3.07
CA ARG A 206 -17.27 19.73 2.77
C ARG A 206 -17.32 18.94 1.46
N TYR A 207 -16.25 18.21 1.19
CA TYR A 207 -16.06 17.42 -0.03
C TYR A 207 -15.86 15.93 0.32
N PRO A 208 -16.87 15.23 0.89
CA PRO A 208 -16.73 13.83 1.22
C PRO A 208 -16.61 12.99 -0.05
N THR A 209 -15.58 12.16 -0.09
CA THR A 209 -15.41 11.06 -1.05
C THR A 209 -16.16 9.82 -0.57
N LEU A 210 -16.27 8.78 -1.39
CA LEU A 210 -16.97 7.55 -0.99
C LEU A 210 -16.41 6.92 0.30
N PRO A 211 -15.09 6.74 0.49
CA PRO A 211 -14.55 6.21 1.75
C PRO A 211 -14.94 7.05 2.98
N VAL A 212 -14.95 8.36 2.83
CA VAL A 212 -15.35 9.29 3.90
C VAL A 212 -16.86 9.20 4.17
N LEU A 213 -17.67 9.10 3.11
CA LEU A 213 -19.11 8.94 3.26
C LEU A 213 -19.48 7.63 3.96
N VAL A 214 -18.78 6.52 3.65
CA VAL A 214 -18.94 5.24 4.36
C VAL A 214 -18.64 5.42 5.85
N TYR A 215 -17.54 6.08 6.20
CA TYR A 215 -17.17 6.37 7.58
C TYR A 215 -18.24 7.18 8.31
N GLN A 216 -18.76 8.24 7.67
CA GLN A 216 -19.83 9.07 8.21
C GLN A 216 -21.15 8.29 8.41
N ARG A 217 -21.49 7.37 7.50
CA ARG A 217 -22.70 6.53 7.62
C ARG A 217 -22.59 5.54 8.77
N LEU A 218 -21.41 4.97 9.01
CA LEU A 218 -21.18 4.09 10.16
C LEU A 218 -21.34 4.81 11.50
N GLY A 219 -20.95 6.09 11.60
CA GLY A 219 -21.18 6.92 12.77
C GLY A 219 -22.64 7.39 12.92
N GLY A 220 -23.48 7.13 11.93
CA GLY A 220 -24.91 7.49 11.94
C GLY A 220 -25.74 6.58 12.84
N PHE A 221 -26.84 7.14 13.36
CA PHE A 221 -27.81 6.38 14.16
C PHE A 221 -28.95 5.89 13.27
N GLY A 222 -29.28 4.60 13.33
CA GLY A 222 -30.43 4.03 12.64
C GLY A 222 -30.20 2.59 12.16
N PRO A 223 -31.28 1.81 11.99
CA PRO A 223 -31.20 0.40 11.57
C PRO A 223 -30.65 0.24 10.13
N SER A 224 -30.78 1.26 9.28
CA SER A 224 -30.31 1.25 7.88
C SER A 224 -28.81 1.59 7.73
N ALA A 225 -28.15 2.17 8.75
CA ALA A 225 -26.80 2.71 8.65
C ALA A 225 -25.77 1.68 8.15
N LEU A 226 -25.81 0.45 8.64
CA LEU A 226 -24.94 -0.64 8.21
C LEU A 226 -25.22 -1.07 6.77
N GLY A 227 -26.50 -1.17 6.38
CA GLY A 227 -26.88 -1.53 5.01
C GLY A 227 -26.47 -0.45 4.01
N GLU A 228 -26.65 0.84 4.34
CA GLU A 228 -26.18 1.95 3.51
C GLU A 228 -24.65 1.95 3.36
N ALA A 229 -23.92 1.76 4.48
CA ALA A 229 -22.47 1.64 4.45
C ALA A 229 -22.01 0.45 3.60
N ALA A 230 -22.71 -0.70 3.68
CA ALA A 230 -22.43 -1.88 2.86
C ALA A 230 -22.65 -1.60 1.36
N ALA A 231 -23.75 -0.94 1.00
CA ALA A 231 -24.06 -0.58 -0.37
C ALA A 231 -23.01 0.39 -0.97
N LEU A 232 -22.62 1.42 -0.20
CA LEU A 232 -21.55 2.35 -0.60
C LEU A 232 -20.19 1.64 -0.72
N ALA A 233 -19.87 0.74 0.21
CA ALA A 233 -18.66 -0.07 0.16
C ALA A 233 -18.64 -0.96 -1.10
N LEU A 234 -19.78 -1.62 -1.43
CA LEU A 234 -19.90 -2.40 -2.65
C LEU A 234 -19.67 -1.55 -3.90
N MET A 235 -20.21 -0.32 -3.94
CA MET A 235 -20.01 0.61 -5.05
C MET A 235 -18.51 0.95 -5.25
N ILE A 236 -17.77 1.20 -4.17
CA ILE A 236 -16.32 1.39 -4.23
C ILE A 236 -15.64 0.11 -4.72
N GLY A 237 -16.05 -1.04 -4.19
CA GLY A 237 -15.51 -2.35 -4.54
C GLY A 237 -15.64 -2.67 -6.03
N VAL A 238 -16.81 -2.40 -6.63
CA VAL A 238 -17.06 -2.61 -8.07
C VAL A 238 -16.13 -1.74 -8.92
N VAL A 239 -16.02 -0.44 -8.61
CA VAL A 239 -15.11 0.47 -9.35
C VAL A 239 -13.65 0.02 -9.20
N ALA A 240 -13.24 -0.37 -8.00
CA ALA A 240 -11.89 -0.88 -7.75
C ALA A 240 -11.61 -2.17 -8.52
N MET A 241 -12.55 -3.12 -8.55
CA MET A 241 -12.41 -4.37 -9.31
C MET A 241 -12.29 -4.16 -10.81
N ILE A 242 -13.00 -3.18 -11.38
CA ILE A 242 -12.82 -2.78 -12.78
C ILE A 242 -11.39 -2.25 -12.98
N GLY A 243 -10.89 -1.39 -12.09
CA GLY A 243 -9.53 -0.87 -12.13
C GLY A 243 -8.47 -1.97 -12.04
N VAL A 244 -8.64 -2.93 -11.13
CA VAL A 244 -7.72 -4.08 -10.97
C VAL A 244 -7.78 -5.01 -12.19
N GLY A 245 -8.97 -5.26 -12.74
CA GLY A 245 -9.12 -6.04 -13.97
C GLY A 245 -8.38 -5.39 -15.14
N LEU A 246 -8.52 -4.08 -15.31
CA LEU A 246 -7.78 -3.33 -16.33
C LEU A 246 -6.27 -3.39 -16.06
N GLN A 247 -5.82 -3.21 -14.82
CA GLN A 247 -4.42 -3.32 -14.44
C GLN A 247 -3.84 -4.69 -14.83
N SER A 248 -4.54 -5.79 -14.52
CA SER A 248 -4.05 -7.15 -14.83
C SER A 248 -3.88 -7.37 -16.33
N LEU A 249 -4.83 -6.93 -17.14
CA LEU A 249 -4.73 -7.00 -18.60
C LEU A 249 -3.54 -6.20 -19.15
N LEU A 250 -3.26 -5.03 -18.56
CA LEU A 250 -2.14 -4.16 -18.96
C LEU A 250 -0.79 -4.76 -18.56
N VAL A 251 -0.69 -5.34 -17.36
CA VAL A 251 0.50 -6.07 -16.90
C VAL A 251 0.80 -7.26 -17.80
N ASP A 252 -0.21 -8.03 -18.17
CA ASP A 252 -0.03 -9.17 -19.08
C ASP A 252 0.43 -8.74 -20.48
N ARG A 253 -0.04 -7.60 -20.98
CA ARG A 253 0.45 -7.00 -22.22
C ARG A 253 1.90 -6.55 -22.09
N ALA A 254 2.24 -5.86 -21.01
CA ALA A 254 3.60 -5.42 -20.74
C ALA A 254 4.58 -6.60 -20.68
N ASN A 255 4.23 -7.66 -19.96
CA ASN A 255 5.07 -8.86 -19.83
C ASN A 255 5.30 -9.58 -21.16
N ARG A 256 4.31 -9.56 -22.07
CA ARG A 256 4.45 -10.14 -23.41
C ARG A 256 5.36 -9.33 -24.35
N GLN A 257 5.47 -8.02 -24.12
CA GLN A 257 6.27 -7.11 -24.95
C GLN A 257 7.72 -6.99 -24.46
N MET A 258 7.97 -7.31 -23.20
CA MET A 258 9.29 -7.19 -22.59
C MET A 258 9.93 -8.56 -22.38
N GLY A 259 11.26 -8.61 -22.56
CA GLY A 259 12.06 -9.80 -22.24
C GLY A 259 12.22 -10.03 -20.76
N ALA A 260 12.93 -11.10 -20.40
CA ALA A 260 13.35 -11.33 -19.02
C ALA A 260 14.18 -10.13 -18.52
N PRO A 261 14.06 -9.74 -17.24
CA PRO A 261 14.85 -8.67 -16.68
C PRO A 261 16.35 -8.90 -16.88
N ASN A 262 16.99 -8.02 -17.62
CA ASN A 262 18.44 -8.04 -17.84
C ASN A 262 19.03 -6.68 -17.43
N PRO A 263 19.30 -6.46 -16.13
CA PRO A 263 19.83 -5.21 -15.65
C PRO A 263 21.23 -4.98 -16.21
N SER A 264 21.37 -3.94 -17.02
CA SER A 264 22.67 -3.55 -17.51
C SER A 264 23.21 -2.37 -16.71
N PRO A 265 24.51 -2.40 -16.34
CA PRO A 265 25.13 -1.40 -15.49
C PRO A 265 25.33 -0.03 -16.16
N THR A 266 25.22 0.04 -17.50
CA THR A 266 25.49 1.29 -18.23
C THR A 266 24.22 2.07 -18.53
N PRO A 267 24.18 3.41 -18.30
CA PRO A 267 23.05 4.25 -18.63
C PRO A 267 22.84 4.33 -20.15
N ALA A 268 21.57 4.41 -20.57
CA ALA A 268 21.23 4.56 -22.00
C ALA A 268 21.68 5.92 -22.55
N TYR A 269 21.58 6.99 -21.76
CA TYR A 269 21.90 8.34 -22.18
C TYR A 269 22.83 9.03 -21.18
N ARG A 270 23.83 9.78 -21.69
CA ARG A 270 24.70 10.66 -20.91
C ARG A 270 24.19 12.09 -21.00
N LEU A 271 23.88 12.70 -19.87
CA LEU A 271 23.35 14.07 -19.78
C LEU A 271 24.42 15.15 -20.04
N GLY A 272 25.70 14.83 -19.86
CA GLY A 272 26.78 15.79 -20.06
C GLY A 272 26.58 17.08 -19.23
N ARG A 273 26.54 18.24 -19.90
CA ARG A 273 26.36 19.55 -19.25
C ARG A 273 24.98 19.77 -18.63
N LEU A 274 23.95 19.02 -19.05
CA LEU A 274 22.59 19.13 -18.50
C LEU A 274 22.42 18.39 -17.18
N ARG A 275 23.37 17.53 -16.82
CA ARG A 275 23.29 16.67 -15.64
C ARG A 275 23.04 17.45 -14.34
N PRO A 276 23.82 18.50 -13.98
CA PRO A 276 23.59 19.21 -12.72
C PRO A 276 22.21 19.88 -12.67
N TRP A 277 21.68 20.34 -13.80
CA TRP A 277 20.36 20.94 -13.88
C TRP A 277 19.25 19.89 -13.66
N VAL A 278 19.38 18.71 -14.25
CA VAL A 278 18.41 17.62 -14.06
C VAL A 278 18.47 17.11 -12.61
N GLU A 279 19.67 16.88 -12.06
CA GLU A 279 19.86 16.50 -10.66
C GLU A 279 19.27 17.56 -9.72
N GLY A 280 19.57 18.84 -9.96
CA GLY A 280 19.03 19.95 -9.17
C GLY A 280 17.51 20.01 -9.21
N THR A 281 16.90 19.87 -10.39
CA THR A 281 15.43 19.84 -10.53
C THR A 281 14.80 18.69 -9.76
N LEU A 282 15.36 17.48 -9.86
CA LEU A 282 14.84 16.32 -9.11
C LEU A 282 14.94 16.52 -7.60
N TRP A 283 16.05 17.08 -7.10
CA TRP A 283 16.20 17.38 -5.69
C TRP A 283 15.27 18.50 -5.23
N ILE A 284 15.07 19.56 -6.02
CA ILE A 284 14.12 20.62 -5.72
C ILE A 284 12.71 20.05 -5.60
N VAL A 285 12.28 19.21 -6.55
CA VAL A 285 10.97 18.56 -6.48
C VAL A 285 10.86 17.70 -5.20
N LEU A 286 11.87 16.91 -4.85
CA LEU A 286 11.86 16.10 -3.63
C LEU A 286 11.86 16.94 -2.36
N ILE A 287 12.58 18.05 -2.33
CA ILE A 287 12.56 19.00 -1.21
C ILE A 287 11.14 19.55 -1.04
N LEU A 288 10.51 20.01 -2.12
CA LEU A 288 9.17 20.59 -2.07
C LEU A 288 8.09 19.59 -1.64
N ILE A 289 8.16 18.33 -2.14
CA ILE A 289 7.08 17.37 -1.90
C ILE A 289 7.31 16.46 -0.68
N VAL A 290 8.54 16.39 -0.15
CA VAL A 290 8.88 15.51 0.99
C VAL A 290 9.51 16.30 2.13
N ALA A 291 10.63 16.98 1.87
CA ALA A 291 11.42 17.57 2.96
C ALA A 291 10.69 18.73 3.64
N LEU A 292 10.14 19.68 2.87
CA LEU A 292 9.48 20.85 3.44
C LEU A 292 8.21 20.50 4.24
N PRO A 293 7.30 19.62 3.78
CA PRO A 293 6.20 19.14 4.62
C PRO A 293 6.67 18.50 5.93
N LEU A 294 7.72 17.68 5.90
CA LEU A 294 8.25 17.05 7.12
C LEU A 294 8.90 18.07 8.06
N VAL A 295 9.59 19.06 7.53
CA VAL A 295 10.15 20.17 8.33
C VAL A 295 9.01 21.00 8.95
N ALA A 296 7.96 21.30 8.21
CA ALA A 296 6.78 22.00 8.73
C ALA A 296 6.09 21.20 9.84
N LEU A 297 5.94 19.88 9.65
CA LEU A 297 5.41 18.98 10.67
C LEU A 297 6.26 19.05 11.97
N LEU A 298 7.57 18.95 11.83
CA LEU A 298 8.49 19.02 12.98
C LEU A 298 8.46 20.38 13.66
N SER A 299 8.44 21.49 12.88
CA SER A 299 8.34 22.83 13.46
C SER A 299 7.04 23.03 14.24
N THR A 300 5.91 22.53 13.72
CA THR A 300 4.61 22.57 14.43
C THR A 300 4.63 21.72 15.71
N ALA A 301 5.30 20.57 15.71
CA ALA A 301 5.46 19.75 16.90
C ALA A 301 6.31 20.42 17.99
N LEU A 302 7.19 21.34 17.61
CA LEU A 302 8.14 22.01 18.50
C LEU A 302 7.68 23.40 18.97
N VAL A 303 6.56 23.95 18.50
CA VAL A 303 6.06 25.25 19.01
C VAL A 303 5.15 25.05 20.23
N ARG A 304 5.06 26.08 21.09
CA ARG A 304 4.21 26.03 22.31
C ARG A 304 2.72 25.95 21.99
N ALA A 305 2.26 26.60 20.92
CA ALA A 305 0.87 26.55 20.50
C ALA A 305 0.78 26.64 18.98
N TYR A 306 -0.28 26.05 18.40
CA TYR A 306 -0.54 26.13 16.98
C TYR A 306 -0.69 27.59 16.52
N GLY A 307 -0.08 27.90 15.35
CA GLY A 307 -0.11 29.25 14.78
C GLY A 307 0.99 30.19 15.28
N LEU A 308 1.80 29.80 16.27
CA LEU A 308 2.98 30.57 16.65
C LEU A 308 4.11 30.38 15.63
N PRO A 309 4.90 31.44 15.33
CA PRO A 309 6.08 31.30 14.49
C PRO A 309 7.13 30.42 15.18
N PHE A 310 7.84 29.61 14.41
CA PHE A 310 8.93 28.77 14.93
C PHE A 310 10.18 29.65 15.15
N ASN A 311 10.52 29.89 16.41
CA ASN A 311 11.70 30.63 16.84
C ASN A 311 12.19 30.10 18.21
N TRP A 312 13.32 30.60 18.68
CA TRP A 312 13.91 30.15 19.96
C TRP A 312 13.01 30.43 21.18
N GLU A 313 12.19 31.47 21.17
CA GLU A 313 11.28 31.82 22.27
C GLU A 313 10.04 30.94 22.32
N THR A 314 9.58 30.48 21.17
CA THR A 314 8.37 29.65 21.04
C THR A 314 8.68 28.17 21.03
N MET A 315 9.95 27.78 20.85
CA MET A 315 10.37 26.38 20.79
C MET A 315 10.13 25.66 22.11
N SER A 316 9.54 24.47 22.04
CA SER A 316 9.25 23.64 23.21
C SER A 316 9.09 22.16 22.81
N GLY A 317 9.70 21.27 23.56
CA GLY A 317 9.51 19.81 23.43
C GLY A 317 8.29 19.24 24.18
N ARG A 318 7.44 20.10 24.77
CA ARG A 318 6.35 19.67 25.66
C ARG A 318 5.33 18.75 25.00
N HIS A 319 5.08 18.92 23.69
CA HIS A 319 4.13 18.08 22.97
C HIS A 319 4.67 16.66 22.78
N PHE A 320 5.96 16.50 22.50
CA PHE A 320 6.61 15.19 22.49
C PHE A 320 6.56 14.52 23.86
N ALA A 321 6.88 15.27 24.93
CA ALA A 321 6.81 14.73 26.29
C ALA A 321 5.38 14.29 26.64
N ARG A 322 4.36 15.10 26.31
CA ARG A 322 2.95 14.77 26.54
C ARG A 322 2.52 13.54 25.76
N VAL A 323 2.84 13.47 24.46
CA VAL A 323 2.45 12.36 23.57
C VAL A 323 3.12 11.06 24.00
N ILE A 324 4.41 11.10 24.42
CA ILE A 324 5.13 9.91 24.91
C ILE A 324 4.63 9.48 26.28
N ALA A 325 4.18 10.42 27.14
CA ALA A 325 3.63 10.11 28.44
C ALA A 325 2.16 9.65 28.41
N ASP A 326 1.44 9.87 27.29
CA ASP A 326 0.03 9.50 27.19
C ASP A 326 -0.14 7.97 27.05
N PRO A 327 -0.86 7.30 27.98
CA PRO A 327 -1.08 5.86 27.92
C PRO A 327 -1.81 5.37 26.65
N ARG A 328 -2.64 6.21 26.03
CA ARG A 328 -3.31 5.86 24.76
C ARG A 328 -2.31 5.79 23.62
N THR A 329 -1.39 6.74 23.56
CA THR A 329 -0.32 6.78 22.55
C THR A 329 0.59 5.56 22.65
N LEU A 330 1.06 5.25 23.86
CA LEU A 330 1.91 4.08 24.10
C LEU A 330 1.18 2.77 23.75
N ARG A 331 -0.08 2.65 24.15
CA ARG A 331 -0.92 1.49 23.81
C ARG A 331 -1.13 1.38 22.30
N GLY A 332 -1.45 2.49 21.64
CA GLY A 332 -1.61 2.53 20.18
C GLY A 332 -0.34 2.12 19.42
N LEU A 333 0.82 2.56 19.88
CA LEU A 333 2.12 2.16 19.31
C LEU A 333 2.38 0.67 19.55
N ALA A 334 2.17 0.17 20.76
CA ALA A 334 2.33 -1.25 21.10
C ALA A 334 1.37 -2.14 20.27
N ASN A 335 0.09 -1.74 20.16
CA ASN A 335 -0.90 -2.43 19.33
C ASN A 335 -0.47 -2.45 17.86
N SER A 336 -0.04 -1.30 17.30
CA SER A 336 0.41 -1.25 15.90
C SER A 336 1.60 -2.16 15.65
N LEU A 337 2.62 -2.14 16.51
CA LEU A 337 3.79 -3.00 16.37
C LEU A 337 3.42 -4.49 16.51
N ALA A 338 2.63 -4.84 17.52
CA ALA A 338 2.20 -6.21 17.78
C ALA A 338 1.32 -6.76 16.64
N LEU A 339 0.30 -5.99 16.21
CA LEU A 339 -0.60 -6.39 15.11
C LEU A 339 0.15 -6.52 13.79
N SER A 340 1.06 -5.58 13.49
CA SER A 340 1.85 -5.64 12.25
C SER A 340 2.83 -6.80 12.26
N ALA A 341 3.48 -7.09 13.39
CA ALA A 341 4.37 -8.23 13.53
C ALA A 341 3.60 -9.56 13.42
N ALA A 342 2.46 -9.67 14.11
CA ALA A 342 1.60 -10.84 14.03
C ALA A 342 1.07 -11.05 12.60
N ALA A 343 0.58 -9.99 11.93
CA ALA A 343 0.14 -10.05 10.55
C ALA A 343 1.28 -10.47 9.60
N GLY A 344 2.48 -9.90 9.77
CA GLY A 344 3.67 -10.27 8.99
C GLY A 344 4.01 -11.75 9.11
N LEU A 345 4.02 -12.29 10.32
CA LEU A 345 4.31 -13.71 10.59
C LEU A 345 3.21 -14.64 10.06
N LEU A 346 1.93 -14.30 10.30
CA LEU A 346 0.80 -15.11 9.83
C LEU A 346 0.71 -15.11 8.30
N CYS A 347 0.86 -13.94 7.66
CA CYS A 347 0.86 -13.84 6.20
C CYS A 347 2.07 -14.53 5.57
N LEU A 348 3.25 -14.51 6.21
CA LEU A 348 4.41 -15.28 5.78
C LEU A 348 4.09 -16.78 5.77
N GLY A 349 3.55 -17.31 6.87
CA GLY A 349 3.15 -18.72 6.97
C GLY A 349 2.07 -19.10 5.96
N LEU A 350 1.05 -18.26 5.81
CA LEU A 350 -0.03 -18.47 4.86
C LEU A 350 0.45 -18.35 3.40
N GLY A 351 1.34 -17.38 3.11
CA GLY A 351 1.97 -17.22 1.80
C GLY A 351 2.83 -18.43 1.39
N LEU A 352 3.56 -19.03 2.36
CA LEU A 352 4.31 -20.26 2.15
C LEU A 352 3.37 -21.44 1.84
N ALA A 353 2.31 -21.61 2.63
CA ALA A 353 1.34 -22.69 2.42
C ALA A 353 0.59 -22.55 1.09
N LEU A 354 0.06 -21.37 0.79
CA LEU A 354 -0.63 -21.07 -0.47
C LEU A 354 0.28 -21.21 -1.68
N GLY A 355 1.52 -20.70 -1.59
CA GLY A 355 2.52 -20.84 -2.65
C GLY A 355 2.85 -22.30 -2.96
N TYR A 356 3.06 -23.11 -1.92
CA TYR A 356 3.30 -24.55 -2.03
C TYR A 356 2.11 -25.27 -2.71
N LEU A 357 0.89 -25.01 -2.23
CA LEU A 357 -0.31 -25.60 -2.80
C LEU A 357 -0.55 -25.14 -4.25
N ALA A 358 -0.41 -23.86 -4.53
CA ALA A 358 -0.68 -23.32 -5.87
C ALA A 358 0.31 -23.82 -6.93
N ARG A 359 1.59 -23.94 -6.57
CA ARG A 359 2.66 -24.26 -7.53
C ARG A 359 2.96 -25.74 -7.63
N TRP A 360 2.87 -26.51 -6.54
CA TRP A 360 3.41 -27.84 -6.52
C TRP A 360 2.39 -28.95 -6.22
N ARG A 361 1.45 -28.79 -5.31
CA ARG A 361 0.64 -29.91 -4.82
C ARG A 361 -0.88 -29.76 -4.95
N GLY A 362 -1.42 -28.57 -4.82
CA GLY A 362 -2.87 -28.33 -4.76
C GLY A 362 -3.60 -28.34 -6.10
N GLY A 363 -2.91 -28.43 -7.22
CA GLY A 363 -3.52 -28.46 -8.55
C GLY A 363 -4.41 -27.23 -8.80
N ARG A 364 -5.63 -27.45 -9.34
CA ARG A 364 -6.62 -26.38 -9.58
C ARG A 364 -7.13 -25.77 -8.28
N ALA A 365 -7.36 -26.56 -7.23
CA ALA A 365 -7.86 -26.08 -5.94
C ALA A 365 -6.84 -25.16 -5.25
N GLY A 366 -5.54 -25.54 -5.22
CA GLY A 366 -4.50 -24.69 -4.65
C GLY A 366 -4.35 -23.35 -5.37
N ARG A 367 -4.44 -23.34 -6.72
CA ARG A 367 -4.42 -22.11 -7.50
C ARG A 367 -5.64 -21.23 -7.22
N MET A 368 -6.82 -21.83 -7.09
CA MET A 368 -8.05 -21.10 -6.74
C MET A 368 -7.95 -20.48 -5.35
N MET A 369 -7.43 -21.21 -4.35
CA MET A 369 -7.23 -20.68 -2.99
C MET A 369 -6.23 -19.51 -2.98
N ALA A 370 -5.14 -19.60 -3.73
CA ALA A 370 -4.18 -18.51 -3.87
C ALA A 370 -4.82 -17.27 -4.52
N TRP A 371 -5.62 -17.45 -5.57
CA TRP A 371 -6.35 -16.37 -6.23
C TRP A 371 -7.39 -15.73 -5.27
N LEU A 372 -8.15 -16.54 -4.54
CA LEU A 372 -9.11 -16.03 -3.54
C LEU A 372 -8.41 -15.23 -2.43
N ALA A 373 -7.25 -15.67 -1.97
CA ALA A 373 -6.46 -14.95 -0.97
C ALA A 373 -5.89 -13.61 -1.46
N GLU A 374 -5.82 -13.37 -2.77
CA GLU A 374 -5.42 -12.09 -3.35
C GLU A 374 -6.56 -11.07 -3.47
N LEU A 375 -7.83 -11.52 -3.46
CA LEU A 375 -8.99 -10.64 -3.64
C LEU A 375 -9.08 -9.49 -2.62
N PRO A 376 -8.89 -9.70 -1.30
CA PRO A 376 -9.02 -8.62 -0.33
C PRO A 376 -7.97 -7.51 -0.51
N TYR A 377 -6.80 -7.83 -1.04
CA TYR A 377 -5.77 -6.83 -1.35
C TYR A 377 -6.19 -5.91 -2.52
N ALA A 378 -6.94 -6.46 -3.47
CA ALA A 378 -7.46 -5.71 -4.61
C ALA A 378 -8.60 -4.75 -4.22
N LEU A 379 -9.24 -4.99 -3.07
CA LEU A 379 -10.34 -4.16 -2.57
C LEU A 379 -9.80 -3.00 -1.70
N PRO A 380 -10.41 -1.81 -1.76
CA PRO A 380 -10.16 -0.74 -0.80
C PRO A 380 -10.38 -1.19 0.65
N GLY A 381 -9.54 -0.70 1.58
CA GLY A 381 -9.59 -1.09 2.99
C GLY A 381 -10.95 -0.87 3.65
N VAL A 382 -11.65 0.19 3.25
CA VAL A 382 -13.01 0.49 3.73
C VAL A 382 -13.98 -0.65 3.41
N VAL A 383 -13.91 -1.22 2.20
CA VAL A 383 -14.78 -2.33 1.76
C VAL A 383 -14.56 -3.55 2.64
N LEU A 384 -13.29 -3.90 2.87
CA LEU A 384 -12.93 -5.04 3.72
C LEU A 384 -13.34 -4.80 5.19
N ALA A 385 -13.14 -3.58 5.71
CA ALA A 385 -13.53 -3.25 7.07
C ALA A 385 -15.03 -3.41 7.30
N ILE A 386 -15.88 -2.90 6.39
CA ILE A 386 -17.34 -3.10 6.44
C ILE A 386 -17.69 -4.58 6.36
N ALA A 387 -17.07 -5.32 5.44
CA ALA A 387 -17.28 -6.76 5.32
C ALA A 387 -16.95 -7.49 6.63
N CYS A 388 -15.85 -7.12 7.29
CA CYS A 388 -15.47 -7.69 8.59
C CYS A 388 -16.48 -7.30 9.69
N ILE A 389 -16.95 -6.05 9.75
CA ILE A 389 -17.99 -5.63 10.71
C ILE A 389 -19.23 -6.51 10.54
N LEU A 390 -19.75 -6.60 9.33
CA LEU A 390 -20.98 -7.36 9.03
C LEU A 390 -20.83 -8.87 9.32
N ALA A 391 -19.65 -9.42 9.11
CA ALA A 391 -19.40 -10.84 9.36
C ALA A 391 -19.27 -11.17 10.84
N PHE A 392 -18.65 -10.28 11.64
CA PHE A 392 -18.22 -10.57 13.01
C PHE A 392 -18.90 -9.71 14.08
N LEU A 393 -19.87 -8.87 13.70
CA LEU A 393 -20.70 -8.10 14.63
C LEU A 393 -21.53 -9.03 15.52
N ARG A 394 -22.13 -10.07 14.92
CA ARG A 394 -22.88 -11.09 15.66
C ARG A 394 -21.94 -12.12 16.26
N PRO A 395 -22.22 -12.59 17.49
CA PRO A 395 -21.42 -13.64 18.11
C PRO A 395 -21.35 -14.89 17.23
N LEU A 396 -20.15 -15.39 17.02
CA LEU A 396 -19.94 -16.69 16.39
C LEU A 396 -20.10 -17.81 17.43
N PRO A 397 -20.65 -18.99 17.04
CA PRO A 397 -20.66 -20.16 17.90
C PRO A 397 -19.21 -20.46 18.37
N LEU A 398 -19.02 -20.74 19.67
CA LEU A 398 -17.74 -21.10 20.31
C LEU A 398 -16.72 -19.96 20.51
N ILE A 399 -16.74 -18.88 19.73
CA ILE A 399 -15.70 -17.83 19.77
C ILE A 399 -16.25 -16.54 20.39
N GLY A 400 -17.59 -16.32 20.32
CA GLY A 400 -18.19 -15.06 20.72
C GLY A 400 -18.09 -13.98 19.64
N SER A 401 -18.26 -12.70 20.02
CA SER A 401 -18.13 -11.56 19.10
C SER A 401 -16.67 -11.14 19.01
N LEU A 402 -16.14 -11.06 17.78
CA LEU A 402 -14.81 -10.49 17.51
C LEU A 402 -14.87 -8.96 17.33
N TYR A 403 -16.07 -8.39 17.15
CA TYR A 403 -16.26 -6.96 16.98
C TYR A 403 -15.77 -6.18 18.20
N GLY A 404 -15.05 -5.09 17.98
CA GLY A 404 -14.47 -4.29 19.05
C GLY A 404 -13.20 -4.87 19.68
N THR A 405 -12.59 -5.90 19.10
CA THR A 405 -11.35 -6.50 19.61
C THR A 405 -10.18 -6.30 18.67
N VAL A 406 -8.95 -6.37 19.21
CA VAL A 406 -7.71 -6.35 18.39
C VAL A 406 -7.65 -7.52 17.39
N TRP A 407 -8.32 -8.63 17.70
CA TRP A 407 -8.35 -9.82 16.86
C TRP A 407 -9.06 -9.59 15.53
N LEU A 408 -10.11 -8.75 15.50
CA LEU A 408 -10.78 -8.40 14.25
C LEU A 408 -9.89 -7.57 13.35
N ILE A 409 -9.10 -6.63 13.92
CA ILE A 409 -8.11 -5.85 13.17
C ILE A 409 -7.03 -6.79 12.61
N LEU A 410 -6.51 -7.71 13.42
CA LEU A 410 -5.52 -8.69 12.97
C LEU A 410 -6.05 -9.57 11.83
N LEU A 411 -7.29 -10.07 11.95
CA LEU A 411 -7.95 -10.88 10.93
C LEU A 411 -8.07 -10.11 9.61
N ALA A 412 -8.52 -8.86 9.68
CA ALA A 412 -8.64 -7.99 8.51
C ALA A 412 -7.26 -7.69 7.88
N TYR A 413 -6.21 -7.48 8.68
CA TYR A 413 -4.84 -7.31 8.19
C TYR A 413 -4.32 -8.58 7.49
N VAL A 414 -4.53 -9.76 8.08
CA VAL A 414 -4.14 -11.03 7.47
C VAL A 414 -4.91 -11.24 6.15
N ALA A 415 -6.22 -11.02 6.13
CA ALA A 415 -7.01 -11.13 4.91
C ALA A 415 -6.47 -10.18 3.81
N ARG A 416 -6.23 -8.90 4.16
CA ARG A 416 -5.82 -7.87 3.21
C ARG A 416 -4.41 -8.09 2.69
N PHE A 417 -3.45 -8.40 3.56
CA PHE A 417 -2.03 -8.34 3.23
C PHE A 417 -1.40 -9.68 2.85
N THR A 418 -2.14 -10.80 2.90
CA THR A 418 -1.62 -12.12 2.48
C THR A 418 -1.05 -12.09 1.06
N ALA A 419 -1.63 -11.34 0.14
CA ALA A 419 -1.12 -11.18 -1.22
C ALA A 419 0.33 -10.67 -1.27
N LEU A 420 0.73 -9.76 -0.35
CA LEU A 420 2.08 -9.20 -0.30
C LEU A 420 3.14 -10.26 0.08
N ALA A 421 2.79 -11.23 0.90
CA ALA A 421 3.66 -12.35 1.25
C ALA A 421 3.60 -13.47 0.20
N LEU A 422 2.42 -13.70 -0.39
CA LEU A 422 2.20 -14.77 -1.36
C LEU A 422 2.96 -14.54 -2.68
N ARG A 423 2.97 -13.31 -3.20
CA ARG A 423 3.57 -12.99 -4.50
C ARG A 423 5.07 -13.29 -4.58
N PRO A 424 5.94 -12.75 -3.69
CA PRO A 424 7.37 -13.05 -3.73
C PRO A 424 7.66 -14.53 -3.44
N THR A 425 6.90 -15.14 -2.53
CA THR A 425 7.01 -16.57 -2.21
C THR A 425 6.67 -17.46 -3.41
N SER A 426 5.55 -17.17 -4.10
CA SER A 426 5.14 -17.90 -5.30
C SER A 426 6.11 -17.71 -6.46
N ALA A 427 6.68 -16.52 -6.62
CA ALA A 427 7.69 -16.24 -7.63
C ALA A 427 8.97 -17.04 -7.37
N ALA A 428 9.47 -17.07 -6.13
CA ALA A 428 10.62 -17.86 -5.73
C ALA A 428 10.38 -19.36 -5.95
N MET A 429 9.22 -19.88 -5.55
CA MET A 429 8.85 -21.29 -5.78
C MET A 429 8.75 -21.62 -7.28
N GLY A 430 8.36 -20.67 -8.12
CA GLY A 430 8.30 -20.86 -9.56
C GLY A 430 9.66 -20.99 -10.24
N GLN A 431 10.72 -20.52 -9.58
CA GLN A 431 12.11 -20.61 -10.07
C GLN A 431 12.83 -21.90 -9.61
N LEU A 432 12.25 -22.62 -8.65
CA LEU A 432 12.84 -23.85 -8.13
C LEU A 432 12.53 -25.04 -9.04
N ASP A 433 13.55 -25.89 -9.25
CA ASP A 433 13.37 -27.15 -9.94
C ASP A 433 12.65 -28.17 -9.02
N ARG A 434 11.54 -28.69 -9.51
CA ARG A 434 10.76 -29.74 -8.84
C ARG A 434 11.55 -31.01 -8.60
N SER A 435 12.54 -31.31 -9.44
CA SER A 435 13.39 -32.50 -9.32
C SER A 435 14.05 -32.59 -7.94
N THR A 436 14.40 -31.48 -7.32
CA THR A 436 14.99 -31.44 -5.97
C THR A 436 14.04 -31.98 -4.90
N GLU A 437 12.75 -31.64 -4.97
CA GLU A 437 11.74 -32.15 -4.04
C GLU A 437 11.38 -33.61 -4.35
N GLU A 438 11.30 -33.95 -5.62
CA GLU A 438 11.02 -35.32 -6.08
C GLU A 438 12.16 -36.27 -5.69
N ALA A 439 13.43 -35.86 -5.80
CA ALA A 439 14.58 -36.60 -5.33
C ALA A 439 14.52 -36.86 -3.81
N ALA A 440 14.21 -35.83 -3.02
CA ALA A 440 14.03 -35.99 -1.58
C ALA A 440 12.88 -36.95 -1.24
N GLN A 441 11.80 -36.95 -2.02
CA GLN A 441 10.69 -37.87 -1.87
C GLN A 441 11.11 -39.31 -2.24
N ALA A 442 11.88 -39.47 -3.31
CA ALA A 442 12.42 -40.78 -3.73
C ALA A 442 13.37 -41.38 -2.66
N CYS A 443 14.10 -40.51 -1.93
CA CYS A 443 14.92 -40.92 -0.78
C CYS A 443 14.08 -41.22 0.50
N GLY A 444 12.74 -41.25 0.42
CA GLY A 444 11.87 -41.58 1.54
C GLY A 444 11.60 -40.41 2.50
N ALA A 445 12.00 -39.17 2.15
CA ALA A 445 11.76 -38.02 3.01
C ALA A 445 10.25 -37.72 3.09
N GLY A 446 9.70 -37.70 4.31
CA GLY A 446 8.32 -37.28 4.58
C GLY A 446 8.12 -35.76 4.26
N LEU A 447 6.87 -35.31 4.31
CA LEU A 447 6.51 -33.91 3.98
C LEU A 447 7.32 -32.88 4.79
N TRP A 448 7.36 -33.04 6.12
CA TRP A 448 8.02 -32.05 7.00
C TRP A 448 9.54 -31.92 6.77
N PRO A 449 10.34 -33.00 6.65
CA PRO A 449 11.74 -32.90 6.25
C PRO A 449 11.94 -32.23 4.89
N ARG A 450 11.09 -32.50 3.88
CA ARG A 450 11.16 -31.88 2.55
C ARG A 450 10.91 -30.37 2.65
N LEU A 451 9.85 -29.96 3.37
CA LEU A 451 9.55 -28.54 3.57
C LEU A 451 10.68 -27.82 4.30
N ARG A 452 11.14 -28.36 5.45
CA ARG A 452 12.09 -27.69 6.33
C ARG A 452 13.53 -27.68 5.81
N ARG A 453 14.00 -28.78 5.20
CA ARG A 453 15.41 -28.95 4.82
C ARG A 453 15.68 -28.68 3.35
N VAL A 454 14.69 -28.78 2.48
CA VAL A 454 14.86 -28.61 1.03
C VAL A 454 14.21 -27.32 0.55
N LEU A 455 12.92 -27.15 0.78
CA LEU A 455 12.15 -26.03 0.22
C LEU A 455 12.38 -24.72 0.97
N LEU A 456 12.17 -24.74 2.30
CA LEU A 456 12.19 -23.53 3.12
C LEU A 456 13.52 -22.75 3.03
N PRO A 457 14.72 -23.38 3.09
CA PRO A 457 15.97 -22.63 2.99
C PRO A 457 16.12 -21.86 1.68
N GLN A 458 15.56 -22.38 0.58
CA GLN A 458 15.67 -21.77 -0.75
C GLN A 458 14.70 -20.60 -0.96
N ILE A 459 13.48 -20.67 -0.37
CA ILE A 459 12.45 -19.64 -0.54
C ILE A 459 12.38 -18.65 0.63
N LEU A 460 13.00 -18.98 1.77
CA LEU A 460 12.93 -18.18 2.99
C LEU A 460 13.33 -16.71 2.78
N PRO A 461 14.40 -16.38 2.02
CA PRO A 461 14.75 -14.98 1.77
C PRO A 461 13.60 -14.19 1.10
N ALA A 462 12.95 -14.77 0.09
CA ALA A 462 11.82 -14.13 -0.58
C ALA A 462 10.56 -14.06 0.31
N ALA A 463 10.31 -15.11 1.09
CA ALA A 463 9.20 -15.15 2.04
C ALA A 463 9.36 -14.12 3.17
N LEU A 464 10.59 -13.96 3.70
CA LEU A 464 10.90 -12.93 4.71
C LEU A 464 10.70 -11.53 4.17
N VAL A 465 11.12 -11.25 2.92
CA VAL A 465 10.84 -9.96 2.27
C VAL A 465 9.33 -9.73 2.17
N GLY A 466 8.56 -10.76 1.80
CA GLY A 466 7.09 -10.67 1.77
C GLY A 466 6.48 -10.37 3.14
N GLY A 467 6.89 -11.10 4.18
CA GLY A 467 6.43 -10.88 5.57
C GLY A 467 6.79 -9.49 6.08
N LEU A 468 7.97 -8.99 5.70
CA LEU A 468 8.43 -7.65 6.03
C LEU A 468 7.61 -6.57 5.32
N MET A 469 7.26 -6.77 4.04
CA MET A 469 6.35 -5.86 3.32
C MET A 469 4.98 -5.81 4.01
N VAL A 470 4.46 -6.95 4.46
CA VAL A 470 3.22 -7.00 5.26
C VAL A 470 3.36 -6.18 6.54
N PHE A 471 4.44 -6.39 7.30
CA PHE A 471 4.71 -5.66 8.53
C PHE A 471 4.70 -4.14 8.33
N LEU A 472 5.47 -3.63 7.34
CA LEU A 472 5.56 -2.21 7.05
C LEU A 472 4.22 -1.63 6.57
N THR A 473 3.50 -2.37 5.72
CA THR A 473 2.20 -1.92 5.20
C THR A 473 1.13 -1.91 6.29
N ALA A 474 1.09 -2.94 7.15
CA ALA A 474 0.16 -3.02 8.26
C ALA A 474 0.42 -1.95 9.33
N LEU A 475 1.70 -1.60 9.56
CA LEU A 475 2.08 -0.52 10.50
C LEU A 475 1.53 0.84 10.05
N ASN A 476 1.47 1.08 8.75
CA ASN A 476 0.99 2.31 8.14
C ASN A 476 -0.52 2.31 7.85
N GLU A 477 -1.22 1.21 8.18
CA GLU A 477 -2.63 1.06 7.86
C GLU A 477 -3.53 1.85 8.82
N LEU A 478 -4.26 2.82 8.28
CA LEU A 478 -5.27 3.59 9.00
C LEU A 478 -6.69 3.18 8.60
N THR A 479 -6.93 2.93 7.29
CA THR A 479 -8.27 2.80 6.74
C THR A 479 -9.09 1.68 7.39
N VAL A 480 -8.49 0.50 7.56
CA VAL A 480 -9.13 -0.64 8.22
C VAL A 480 -9.24 -0.41 9.71
N SER A 481 -8.15 0.06 10.35
CA SER A 481 -8.12 0.26 11.79
C SER A 481 -9.04 1.38 12.26
N SER A 482 -9.22 2.47 11.48
CA SER A 482 -10.14 3.55 11.84
C SER A 482 -11.62 3.14 11.88
N LEU A 483 -11.98 2.07 11.19
CA LEU A 483 -13.34 1.52 11.16
C LEU A 483 -13.55 0.37 12.16
N LEU A 484 -12.48 -0.35 12.53
CA LEU A 484 -12.56 -1.56 13.37
C LEU A 484 -12.12 -1.35 14.81
N TRP A 485 -11.50 -0.21 15.14
CA TRP A 485 -11.00 0.03 16.49
C TRP A 485 -12.12 0.20 17.52
N SER A 486 -11.78 -0.07 18.74
CA SER A 486 -12.59 0.23 19.92
C SER A 486 -11.65 0.63 21.08
N ARG A 487 -12.22 1.00 22.22
CA ARG A 487 -11.44 1.35 23.40
C ARG A 487 -10.49 0.21 23.79
N GLY A 488 -9.19 0.49 23.79
CA GLY A 488 -8.12 -0.46 24.12
C GLY A 488 -7.52 -1.17 22.90
N SER A 489 -8.16 -1.11 21.71
CA SER A 489 -7.66 -1.69 20.47
C SER A 489 -7.17 -0.62 19.47
N GLU A 490 -7.00 0.62 19.93
CA GLU A 490 -6.50 1.72 19.09
C GLU A 490 -5.15 1.37 18.49
N THR A 491 -4.96 1.63 17.19
CA THR A 491 -3.65 1.63 16.54
C THR A 491 -3.03 3.02 16.61
N PHE A 492 -1.73 3.12 16.41
CA PHE A 492 -1.04 4.42 16.45
C PHE A 492 -1.57 5.41 15.40
N GLY A 493 -1.88 4.92 14.20
CA GLY A 493 -2.52 5.74 13.16
C GLY A 493 -3.87 6.31 13.58
N VAL A 494 -4.69 5.54 14.28
CA VAL A 494 -5.97 6.01 14.83
C VAL A 494 -5.77 7.09 15.91
N VAL A 495 -4.74 6.94 16.75
CA VAL A 495 -4.40 7.98 17.77
C VAL A 495 -3.98 9.28 17.09
N VAL A 496 -3.07 9.22 16.10
CA VAL A 496 -2.61 10.39 15.35
C VAL A 496 -3.77 11.09 14.64
N TYR A 497 -4.60 10.32 13.93
CA TYR A 497 -5.78 10.83 13.25
C TYR A 497 -6.77 11.48 14.21
N GLY A 498 -7.03 10.84 15.35
CA GLY A 498 -7.95 11.33 16.37
C GLY A 498 -7.48 12.62 17.06
N LEU A 499 -6.18 12.82 17.25
CA LEU A 499 -5.61 14.09 17.77
C LEU A 499 -5.90 15.25 16.80
N GLU A 500 -5.69 15.04 15.49
CA GLU A 500 -5.97 16.06 14.47
C GLU A 500 -7.47 16.34 14.37
N GLU A 501 -8.33 15.31 14.36
CA GLU A 501 -9.79 15.45 14.31
C GLU A 501 -10.34 16.23 15.52
N GLN A 502 -9.70 16.11 16.69
CA GLN A 502 -10.03 16.85 17.91
C GLN A 502 -9.48 18.29 17.93
N GLY A 503 -8.70 18.69 16.92
CA GLY A 503 -8.10 20.00 16.79
C GLY A 503 -6.78 20.18 17.57
N ASP A 504 -6.21 19.09 18.14
CA ASP A 504 -4.87 19.13 18.76
C ASP A 504 -3.78 18.93 17.70
N SER A 505 -3.66 19.89 16.78
CA SER A 505 -2.71 19.79 15.66
C SER A 505 -1.24 19.76 16.10
N THR A 506 -0.88 20.33 17.25
CA THR A 506 0.48 20.23 17.79
C THR A 506 0.79 18.86 18.37
N GLY A 507 -0.19 18.25 19.06
CA GLY A 507 -0.10 16.86 19.52
C GLY A 507 -0.09 15.88 18.36
N ALA A 508 -0.95 16.09 17.37
CA ALA A 508 -0.98 15.28 16.15
C ALA A 508 0.35 15.36 15.39
N ALA A 509 0.94 16.56 15.26
CA ALA A 509 2.25 16.75 14.62
C ALA A 509 3.36 16.04 15.40
N ALA A 510 3.39 16.10 16.73
CA ALA A 510 4.38 15.40 17.55
C ALA A 510 4.24 13.87 17.41
N ALA A 511 3.01 13.34 17.46
CA ALA A 511 2.74 11.91 17.25
C ALA A 511 3.09 11.48 15.82
N ALA A 512 2.78 12.29 14.82
CA ALA A 512 3.14 12.04 13.43
C ALA A 512 4.67 12.02 13.22
N CYS A 513 5.44 12.92 13.86
CA CYS A 513 6.90 12.87 13.85
C CYS A 513 7.44 11.57 14.48
N LEU A 514 6.83 11.08 15.58
CA LEU A 514 7.18 9.79 16.15
C LEU A 514 6.87 8.64 15.18
N ALA A 515 5.74 8.67 14.47
CA ALA A 515 5.42 7.68 13.43
C ALA A 515 6.52 7.63 12.36
N VAL A 516 6.89 8.79 11.83
CA VAL A 516 7.96 8.89 10.81
C VAL A 516 9.28 8.37 11.36
N ALA A 517 9.66 8.75 12.60
CA ALA A 517 10.89 8.30 13.24
C ALA A 517 10.93 6.77 13.41
N VAL A 518 9.81 6.16 13.85
CA VAL A 518 9.66 4.71 13.98
C VAL A 518 9.81 4.03 12.63
N VAL A 519 9.12 4.50 11.58
CA VAL A 519 9.21 3.93 10.23
C VAL A 519 10.64 4.02 9.69
N VAL A 520 11.29 5.19 9.80
CA VAL A 520 12.67 5.39 9.32
C VAL A 520 13.64 4.49 10.10
N ALA A 521 13.50 4.40 11.43
CA ALA A 521 14.33 3.52 12.26
C ALA A 521 14.15 2.04 11.88
N LEU A 522 12.91 1.60 11.63
CA LEU A 522 12.60 0.24 11.20
C LEU A 522 13.19 -0.05 9.81
N VAL A 523 13.01 0.84 8.84
CA VAL A 523 13.60 0.69 7.49
C VAL A 523 15.13 0.63 7.56
N ALA A 524 15.77 1.48 8.38
CA ALA A 524 17.22 1.45 8.59
C ALA A 524 17.68 0.16 9.28
N ALA A 525 16.94 -0.33 10.28
CA ALA A 525 17.23 -1.60 10.94
C ALA A 525 17.11 -2.79 9.97
N ILE A 526 16.05 -2.84 9.19
CA ILE A 526 15.81 -3.84 8.15
C ILE A 526 16.95 -3.85 7.14
N ASP A 527 17.34 -2.67 6.65
CA ASP A 527 18.42 -2.54 5.68
C ASP A 527 19.77 -3.05 6.21
N ARG A 528 20.03 -2.87 7.52
CA ARG A 528 21.25 -3.38 8.18
C ARG A 528 21.22 -4.89 8.40
N ILE A 529 20.09 -5.42 8.85
CA ILE A 529 19.94 -6.85 9.22
C ILE A 529 19.80 -7.74 7.99
N THR A 530 19.25 -7.22 6.88
CA THR A 530 19.03 -8.02 5.67
C THR A 530 20.36 -8.47 5.05
N PRO A 531 20.57 -9.78 4.82
CA PRO A 531 21.78 -10.30 4.18
C PRO A 531 22.03 -9.68 2.80
N ALA A 532 23.29 -9.54 2.40
CA ALA A 532 23.69 -8.87 1.16
C ALA A 532 22.98 -9.44 -0.09
N ALA A 533 22.74 -10.75 -0.14
CA ALA A 533 22.03 -11.42 -1.23
C ALA A 533 20.55 -10.99 -1.32
N ALA A 534 19.88 -10.78 -0.19
CA ALA A 534 18.48 -10.38 -0.12
C ALA A 534 18.28 -8.85 -0.19
N ARG A 535 19.32 -8.05 0.08
CA ARG A 535 19.23 -6.57 0.00
C ARG A 535 18.80 -6.06 -1.37
N ARG A 536 19.17 -6.77 -2.44
CA ARG A 536 18.75 -6.42 -3.82
C ARG A 536 17.25 -6.57 -4.07
N LEU A 537 16.53 -7.28 -3.19
CA LEU A 537 15.08 -7.46 -3.26
C LEU A 537 14.31 -6.33 -2.56
N LEU A 538 15.02 -5.47 -1.82
CA LEU A 538 14.39 -4.33 -1.13
C LEU A 538 14.06 -3.22 -2.14
N PRO A 539 12.83 -2.66 -2.11
CA PRO A 539 12.37 -1.68 -3.11
C PRO A 539 13.24 -0.42 -3.21
N TRP A 540 13.88 -0.02 -2.09
CA TRP A 540 14.70 1.19 -2.00
C TRP A 540 16.18 0.99 -2.35
N ARG A 541 16.63 -0.25 -2.61
CA ARG A 541 18.02 -0.57 -2.95
C ARG A 541 18.24 -0.91 -4.42
N GLY A 542 17.20 -1.10 -5.19
CA GLY A 542 17.24 -1.57 -6.57
C GLY A 542 17.74 -0.58 -7.61
#